data_b66be0bb8703dab8b396bd5e1a28c79f
#
_entry.id   b66be0bb8703dab8b396bd5e1a28c79f
#
_cell.length_a   1.000
_cell.length_b   1.000
_cell.length_c   1.000
_cell.angle_alpha   90.00
_cell.angle_beta   90.00
_cell.angle_gamma   90.00
#
_symmetry.space_group_name_H-M   'P 1'
#
loop_
_entity.id
_entity.type
_entity.pdbx_description
1 polymer ?
#
loop_
_entity_poly.entity_id
_entity_poly.type
_entity_poly.pdbx_seq_one_letter_code
_entity_poly.pdbx_strand_id
1 'polypeptide(L)'
;MAFCSCRPRFGAKTRLREPEMTQRLDKLQAALETALGDKIKAFKRELGEITLTVTAADYLAVARTLRDDASLKFEQLIDLCGIDYSSWKDRPWDSPRYCAVSHLLSVSLNWRVRLSVFAPDDDLPVLDSLTGLWSSANWFEREAFDMLGMIFDGHVDLRRILTDYGFIGHPMRKDFPVSGHVEMRYDAEKKRVIYQPVSIEPREITPRIIREDHYGGLH
;
A
#
# COMPACT_ATOMS: atom_id res chain seq x y z
N MET A 1 23.64 -52.58 -5.35
CA MET A 1 23.55 -51.15 -5.70
C MET A 1 22.65 -50.48 -4.68
N ALA A 2 23.22 -49.75 -3.72
CA ALA A 2 22.48 -49.09 -2.66
C ALA A 2 22.20 -47.62 -3.08
N PHE A 3 20.95 -47.28 -3.27
CA PHE A 3 20.53 -45.92 -3.54
C PHE A 3 20.59 -45.07 -2.24
N CYS A 4 21.56 -44.17 -2.20
CA CYS A 4 21.69 -43.19 -1.11
C CYS A 4 20.62 -42.09 -1.28
N SER A 5 19.57 -42.12 -0.47
CA SER A 5 18.49 -41.11 -0.45
C SER A 5 18.96 -39.94 0.38
N CYS A 6 19.62 -38.96 -0.23
CA CYS A 6 19.85 -37.62 0.35
C CYS A 6 18.60 -36.77 0.21
N ARG A 7 17.73 -36.74 1.22
CA ARG A 7 16.71 -35.72 1.36
C ARG A 7 17.35 -34.47 1.97
N PRO A 8 17.26 -33.30 1.33
CA PRO A 8 17.68 -32.06 1.99
C PRO A 8 16.77 -31.81 3.18
N ARG A 9 17.33 -31.76 4.39
CA ARG A 9 16.64 -31.24 5.58
C ARG A 9 16.48 -29.75 5.38
N PHE A 10 15.32 -29.31 4.92
CA PHE A 10 14.92 -27.94 5.07
C PHE A 10 14.84 -27.64 6.57
N GLY A 11 15.76 -26.79 7.04
CA GLY A 11 15.81 -26.37 8.42
C GLY A 11 14.45 -25.79 8.83
N ALA A 12 13.90 -26.30 9.93
CA ALA A 12 12.69 -25.79 10.51
C ALA A 12 12.85 -24.27 10.71
N LYS A 13 12.03 -23.47 10.02
CA LYS A 13 11.93 -22.04 10.28
C LYS A 13 11.52 -21.90 11.74
N THR A 14 12.46 -21.48 12.59
CA THR A 14 12.21 -21.21 14.00
C THR A 14 11.22 -20.05 14.05
N ARG A 15 9.94 -20.34 14.27
CA ARG A 15 8.97 -19.30 14.62
C ARG A 15 9.48 -18.70 15.95
N LEU A 16 9.74 -17.40 15.93
CA LEU A 16 10.06 -16.68 17.16
C LEU A 16 8.94 -16.95 18.17
N ARG A 17 9.30 -17.21 19.43
CA ARG A 17 8.32 -17.39 20.49
C ARG A 17 7.58 -16.07 20.72
N GLU A 18 6.29 -16.12 21.01
CA GLU A 18 5.45 -14.92 21.23
C GLU A 18 6.08 -13.88 22.16
N PRO A 19 6.72 -14.25 23.31
CA PRO A 19 7.38 -13.26 24.16
C PRO A 19 8.58 -12.56 23.50
N GLU A 20 9.34 -13.25 22.66
CA GLU A 20 10.47 -12.65 21.93
C GLU A 20 10.02 -11.64 20.89
N MET A 21 8.91 -11.93 20.21
CA MET A 21 8.30 -11.03 19.25
C MET A 21 7.74 -9.77 19.93
N THR A 22 7.13 -9.92 21.09
CA THR A 22 6.62 -8.80 21.90
C THR A 22 7.74 -7.88 22.33
N GLN A 23 8.84 -8.42 22.88
CA GLN A 23 9.99 -7.62 23.29
C GLN A 23 10.66 -6.87 22.13
N ARG A 24 10.68 -7.45 20.95
CA ARG A 24 11.20 -6.76 19.75
C ARG A 24 10.34 -5.57 19.37
N LEU A 25 9.02 -5.74 19.39
CA LEU A 25 8.08 -4.65 19.09
C LEU A 25 8.14 -3.55 20.14
N ASP A 26 8.34 -3.89 21.43
CA ASP A 26 8.51 -2.90 22.51
C ASP A 26 9.77 -2.06 22.29
N LYS A 27 10.88 -2.68 21.89
CA LYS A 27 12.12 -1.97 21.56
C LYS A 27 11.95 -1.06 20.35
N LEU A 28 11.29 -1.56 19.29
CA LEU A 28 11.01 -0.76 18.09
C LEU A 28 10.11 0.42 18.43
N GLN A 29 9.06 0.21 19.22
CA GLN A 29 8.15 1.27 19.64
C GLN A 29 8.90 2.36 20.39
N ALA A 30 9.70 2.01 21.41
CA ALA A 30 10.50 2.97 22.18
C ALA A 30 11.48 3.76 21.30
N ALA A 31 12.12 3.09 20.33
CA ALA A 31 13.03 3.76 19.39
C ALA A 31 12.27 4.74 18.47
N LEU A 32 11.09 4.36 17.96
CA LEU A 32 10.26 5.21 17.13
C LEU A 32 9.74 6.45 17.90
N GLU A 33 9.25 6.26 19.12
CA GLU A 33 8.80 7.35 19.99
C GLU A 33 9.95 8.32 20.32
N THR A 34 11.15 7.81 20.55
CA THR A 34 12.34 8.63 20.84
C THR A 34 12.78 9.43 19.60
N ALA A 35 12.79 8.82 18.42
CA ALA A 35 13.30 9.44 17.21
C ALA A 35 12.31 10.41 16.54
N LEU A 36 11.02 10.12 16.61
CA LEU A 36 9.99 10.87 15.88
C LEU A 36 9.16 11.81 16.76
N GLY A 37 8.97 11.46 18.03
CA GLY A 37 8.26 12.30 19.01
C GLY A 37 6.90 12.79 18.51
N ASP A 38 6.71 14.11 18.50
CA ASP A 38 5.43 14.78 18.16
C ASP A 38 5.04 14.67 16.68
N LYS A 39 5.90 14.17 15.79
CA LYS A 39 5.59 13.99 14.36
C LYS A 39 4.66 12.81 14.08
N ILE A 40 4.46 11.95 15.08
CA ILE A 40 3.54 10.82 14.97
C ILE A 40 2.13 11.30 15.29
N LYS A 41 1.24 11.33 14.28
CA LYS A 41 -0.17 11.66 14.45
C LYS A 41 -0.94 10.53 15.13
N ALA A 42 -0.69 9.29 14.76
CA ALA A 42 -1.28 8.10 15.36
C ALA A 42 -0.31 6.93 15.32
N PHE A 43 -0.34 6.14 16.39
CA PHE A 43 0.44 4.93 16.57
C PHE A 43 -0.51 3.75 16.78
N LYS A 44 -0.36 2.69 15.97
CA LYS A 44 -1.19 1.50 16.06
C LYS A 44 -0.31 0.26 16.09
N ARG A 45 -0.52 -0.59 17.08
CA ARG A 45 0.14 -1.88 17.20
C ARG A 45 -0.92 -2.98 17.17
N GLU A 46 -0.97 -3.70 16.07
CA GLU A 46 -1.92 -4.80 15.86
C GLU A 46 -1.27 -5.92 15.07
N LEU A 47 -1.70 -7.16 15.33
CA LEU A 47 -1.27 -8.36 14.58
C LEU A 47 0.26 -8.55 14.51
N GLY A 48 0.99 -8.06 15.51
CA GLY A 48 2.46 -8.15 15.52
C GLY A 48 3.16 -7.14 14.62
N GLU A 49 2.47 -6.10 14.15
CA GLU A 49 3.01 -5.02 13.31
C GLU A 49 2.78 -3.66 13.95
N ILE A 50 3.65 -2.72 13.60
CA ILE A 50 3.54 -1.31 13.98
C ILE A 50 3.15 -0.50 12.75
N THR A 51 2.09 0.28 12.89
CA THR A 51 1.66 1.26 11.88
C THR A 51 1.77 2.66 12.46
N LEU A 52 2.51 3.51 11.78
CA LEU A 52 2.62 4.94 12.06
C LEU A 52 1.73 5.71 11.08
N THR A 53 0.97 6.66 11.59
CA THR A 53 0.27 7.64 10.74
C THR A 53 0.89 9.00 10.97
N VAL A 54 1.26 9.67 9.89
CA VAL A 54 1.90 10.99 9.91
C VAL A 54 1.10 11.99 9.07
N THR A 55 1.39 13.27 9.25
CA THR A 55 0.82 14.31 8.39
C THR A 55 1.55 14.35 7.04
N ALA A 56 0.89 14.87 6.00
CA ALA A 56 1.54 15.05 4.69
C ALA A 56 2.76 15.98 4.78
N ALA A 57 2.69 17.02 5.61
CA ALA A 57 3.78 17.97 5.81
C ALA A 57 5.03 17.34 6.46
N ASP A 58 4.86 16.34 7.33
CA ASP A 58 5.96 15.68 8.02
C ASP A 58 6.45 14.43 7.30
N TYR A 59 5.74 13.98 6.26
CA TYR A 59 5.97 12.68 5.62
C TYR A 59 7.41 12.46 5.17
N LEU A 60 7.97 13.39 4.38
CA LEU A 60 9.34 13.28 3.89
C LEU A 60 10.38 13.38 5.03
N ALA A 61 10.14 14.26 6.02
CA ALA A 61 11.03 14.43 7.16
C ALA A 61 11.05 13.18 8.04
N VAL A 62 9.89 12.58 8.31
CA VAL A 62 9.77 11.32 9.06
C VAL A 62 10.43 10.18 8.30
N ALA A 63 10.15 10.04 7.00
CA ALA A 63 10.75 9.02 6.16
C ALA A 63 12.29 9.11 6.15
N ARG A 64 12.84 10.33 6.09
CA ARG A 64 14.28 10.56 6.19
C ARG A 64 14.83 10.14 7.55
N THR A 65 14.16 10.48 8.64
CA THR A 65 14.58 10.07 10.00
C THR A 65 14.55 8.54 10.13
N LEU A 66 13.50 7.87 9.62
CA LEU A 66 13.40 6.41 9.64
C LEU A 66 14.56 5.74 8.91
N ARG A 67 15.03 6.31 7.79
CA ARG A 67 16.16 5.78 7.02
C ARG A 67 17.51 6.05 7.72
N ASP A 68 17.74 7.29 8.15
CA ASP A 68 19.07 7.80 8.49
C ASP A 68 19.44 7.62 9.98
N ASP A 69 18.44 7.49 10.88
CA ASP A 69 18.68 7.30 12.30
C ASP A 69 19.35 5.94 12.57
N ALA A 70 20.46 5.97 13.32
CA ALA A 70 21.26 4.80 13.62
C ALA A 70 20.50 3.74 14.44
N SER A 71 19.49 4.15 15.22
CA SER A 71 18.68 3.26 16.04
C SER A 71 17.53 2.62 15.26
N LEU A 72 17.20 3.12 14.05
CA LEU A 72 16.07 2.67 13.21
C LEU A 72 16.54 1.98 11.94
N LYS A 73 17.38 2.63 11.14
CA LYS A 73 18.02 2.09 9.94
C LYS A 73 17.05 1.36 9.00
N PHE A 74 15.98 2.01 8.57
CA PHE A 74 15.10 1.44 7.56
C PHE A 74 15.72 1.58 6.17
N GLU A 75 16.64 0.69 5.85
CA GLU A 75 17.43 0.72 4.61
C GLU A 75 16.61 0.46 3.37
N GLN A 76 15.49 -0.25 3.50
CA GLN A 76 14.71 -0.72 2.37
C GLN A 76 13.25 -0.28 2.45
N LEU A 77 12.75 0.32 1.38
CA LEU A 77 11.33 0.42 1.06
C LEU A 77 10.93 -0.87 0.34
N ILE A 78 10.12 -1.69 1.00
CA ILE A 78 9.65 -2.98 0.44
C ILE A 78 8.55 -2.73 -0.58
N ASP A 79 7.61 -1.85 -0.22
CA ASP A 79 6.41 -1.58 -0.99
C ASP A 79 5.85 -0.19 -0.63
N LEU A 80 5.19 0.46 -1.60
CA LEU A 80 4.37 1.63 -1.39
C LEU A 80 3.10 1.45 -2.22
N CYS A 81 1.96 1.45 -1.57
CA CYS A 81 0.67 1.35 -2.24
C CYS A 81 -0.27 2.50 -1.87
N GLY A 82 -1.09 2.90 -2.82
CA GLY A 82 -2.20 3.80 -2.59
C GLY A 82 -3.45 3.05 -2.12
N ILE A 83 -4.27 3.68 -1.30
CA ILE A 83 -5.55 3.15 -0.83
C ILE A 83 -6.62 4.21 -1.01
N ASP A 84 -7.77 3.81 -1.57
CA ASP A 84 -8.99 4.61 -1.61
C ASP A 84 -9.94 4.15 -0.49
N TYR A 85 -10.20 5.04 0.47
CA TYR A 85 -11.04 4.77 1.63
C TYR A 85 -12.51 5.14 1.44
N SER A 86 -12.94 5.67 0.30
CA SER A 86 -14.30 6.18 0.08
C SER A 86 -15.42 5.20 0.42
N SER A 87 -15.18 3.89 0.32
CA SER A 87 -16.14 2.83 0.66
C SER A 87 -15.64 1.89 1.77
N TRP A 88 -14.81 2.41 2.67
CA TRP A 88 -14.23 1.60 3.74
C TRP A 88 -15.29 1.13 4.73
N LYS A 89 -15.38 -0.18 4.96
CA LYS A 89 -16.34 -0.84 5.86
C LYS A 89 -17.81 -0.52 5.58
N ASP A 90 -18.15 -0.17 4.35
CA ASP A 90 -19.53 0.18 3.95
C ASP A 90 -20.18 1.30 4.77
N ARG A 91 -19.36 2.20 5.29
CA ARG A 91 -19.77 3.38 6.07
C ARG A 91 -19.23 4.63 5.41
N PRO A 92 -19.86 5.79 5.62
CA PRO A 92 -19.27 7.07 5.27
C PRO A 92 -17.89 7.20 5.92
N TRP A 93 -16.91 7.61 5.13
CA TRP A 93 -15.56 7.83 5.62
C TRP A 93 -15.38 9.31 5.96
N ASP A 94 -15.05 9.63 7.23
CA ASP A 94 -14.99 11.01 7.74
C ASP A 94 -13.58 11.62 7.69
N SER A 95 -12.63 10.94 7.05
CA SER A 95 -11.23 11.37 6.93
C SER A 95 -10.85 11.53 5.46
N PRO A 96 -9.68 12.07 5.12
CA PRO A 96 -9.24 12.17 3.73
C PRO A 96 -9.30 10.82 3.02
N ARG A 97 -9.69 10.85 1.76
CA ARG A 97 -10.02 9.67 0.97
C ARG A 97 -8.78 8.84 0.61
N TYR A 98 -7.71 9.50 0.19
CA TYR A 98 -6.54 8.81 -0.34
C TYR A 98 -5.43 8.70 0.70
N CYS A 99 -4.87 7.51 0.84
CA CYS A 99 -3.77 7.23 1.73
C CYS A 99 -2.65 6.52 0.97
N ALA A 100 -1.42 6.98 1.12
CA ALA A 100 -0.25 6.21 0.73
C ALA A 100 0.27 5.44 1.94
N VAL A 101 0.55 4.15 1.73
CA VAL A 101 1.05 3.25 2.76
C VAL A 101 2.39 2.68 2.30
N SER A 102 3.44 3.02 3.04
CA SER A 102 4.80 2.55 2.77
C SER A 102 5.19 1.47 3.76
N HIS A 103 5.72 0.36 3.26
CA HIS A 103 6.26 -0.73 4.08
C HIS A 103 7.78 -0.67 4.09
N LEU A 104 8.35 -0.42 5.27
CA LEU A 104 9.77 -0.23 5.45
C LEU A 104 10.40 -1.41 6.21
N LEU A 105 11.61 -1.77 5.81
CA LEU A 105 12.40 -2.85 6.40
C LEU A 105 13.77 -2.32 6.83
N SER A 106 14.11 -2.55 8.09
CA SER A 106 15.48 -2.51 8.57
C SER A 106 16.06 -3.92 8.46
N VAL A 107 16.98 -4.11 7.53
CA VAL A 107 17.64 -5.41 7.29
C VAL A 107 18.58 -5.73 8.45
N SER A 108 19.35 -4.73 8.88
CA SER A 108 20.35 -4.89 9.95
C SER A 108 19.71 -5.18 11.32
N LEU A 109 18.57 -4.56 11.64
CA LEU A 109 17.86 -4.75 12.91
C LEU A 109 16.68 -5.73 12.79
N ASN A 110 16.35 -6.16 11.57
CA ASN A 110 15.23 -7.03 11.26
C ASN A 110 13.89 -6.48 11.79
N TRP A 111 13.68 -5.18 11.63
CA TRP A 111 12.46 -4.48 12.00
C TRP A 111 11.61 -4.16 10.77
N ARG A 112 10.30 -4.11 10.98
CA ARG A 112 9.34 -3.66 9.95
C ARG A 112 8.42 -2.63 10.54
N VAL A 113 8.08 -1.63 9.74
CA VAL A 113 7.12 -0.59 10.09
C VAL A 113 6.26 -0.27 8.85
N ARG A 114 5.01 0.00 9.09
CA ARG A 114 4.09 0.54 8.09
C ARG A 114 3.95 2.03 8.37
N LEU A 115 4.24 2.86 7.38
CA LEU A 115 4.08 4.30 7.42
C LEU A 115 2.89 4.69 6.54
N SER A 116 1.86 5.28 7.14
CA SER A 116 0.63 5.70 6.48
C SER A 116 0.54 7.22 6.46
N VAL A 117 0.23 7.79 5.32
CA VAL A 117 0.02 9.22 5.14
C VAL A 117 -1.23 9.47 4.30
N PHE A 118 -2.11 10.32 4.77
CA PHE A 118 -3.29 10.74 4.02
C PHE A 118 -2.99 11.99 3.22
N ALA A 119 -3.40 12.00 1.96
CA ALA A 119 -3.36 13.20 1.14
C ALA A 119 -4.35 14.23 1.71
N PRO A 120 -3.98 15.51 1.79
CA PRO A 120 -4.81 16.53 2.41
C PRO A 120 -6.04 16.92 1.57
N ASP A 121 -5.98 16.71 0.26
CA ASP A 121 -7.01 17.06 -0.71
C ASP A 121 -7.46 15.81 -1.48
N ASP A 122 -8.77 15.59 -1.53
CA ASP A 122 -9.37 14.45 -2.22
C ASP A 122 -9.54 14.69 -3.74
N ASP A 123 -9.63 15.94 -4.18
CA ASP A 123 -9.72 16.29 -5.60
C ASP A 123 -8.34 16.20 -6.26
N LEU A 124 -7.30 16.68 -5.57
CA LEU A 124 -5.92 16.66 -6.03
C LEU A 124 -5.01 16.06 -4.94
N PRO A 125 -4.95 14.73 -4.81
CA PRO A 125 -4.15 14.09 -3.76
C PRO A 125 -2.66 14.17 -4.05
N VAL A 126 -1.98 15.13 -3.41
CA VAL A 126 -0.55 15.39 -3.56
C VAL A 126 0.18 14.99 -2.28
N LEU A 127 1.29 14.28 -2.43
CA LEU A 127 2.24 13.90 -1.36
C LEU A 127 3.67 14.12 -1.85
N ASP A 128 4.62 14.23 -0.93
CA ASP A 128 6.04 14.28 -1.28
C ASP A 128 6.53 12.92 -1.77
N SER A 129 7.39 12.92 -2.78
CA SER A 129 8.03 11.70 -3.29
C SER A 129 9.12 11.18 -2.36
N LEU A 130 9.19 9.87 -2.21
CA LEU A 130 10.25 9.16 -1.49
C LEU A 130 11.39 8.70 -2.39
N THR A 131 11.37 9.00 -3.69
CA THR A 131 12.39 8.55 -4.65
C THR A 131 13.80 9.04 -4.32
N GLY A 132 13.92 10.21 -3.67
CA GLY A 132 15.19 10.72 -3.16
C GLY A 132 15.73 9.97 -1.92
N LEU A 133 14.91 9.17 -1.27
CA LEU A 133 15.29 8.34 -0.12
C LEU A 133 15.52 6.89 -0.51
N TRP A 134 14.59 6.30 -1.25
CA TRP A 134 14.66 4.93 -1.74
C TRP A 134 14.33 4.89 -3.24
N SER A 135 15.26 4.44 -4.05
CA SER A 135 15.07 4.35 -5.50
C SER A 135 13.94 3.42 -5.93
N SER A 136 13.60 2.42 -5.09
CA SER A 136 12.46 1.53 -5.31
C SER A 136 11.12 2.25 -5.32
N ALA A 137 10.99 3.39 -4.63
CA ALA A 137 9.77 4.20 -4.61
C ALA A 137 9.32 4.64 -6.01
N ASN A 138 10.25 4.78 -6.95
CA ASN A 138 9.96 5.28 -8.30
C ASN A 138 8.80 4.52 -8.97
N TRP A 139 8.85 3.20 -8.97
CA TRP A 139 7.83 2.39 -9.64
C TRP A 139 6.54 2.28 -8.84
N PHE A 140 6.64 2.19 -7.53
CA PHE A 140 5.46 2.14 -6.65
C PHE A 140 4.67 3.45 -6.66
N GLU A 141 5.34 4.60 -6.67
CA GLU A 141 4.69 5.90 -6.78
C GLU A 141 4.02 6.07 -8.14
N ARG A 142 4.64 5.62 -9.23
CA ARG A 142 4.03 5.59 -10.55
C ARG A 142 2.80 4.68 -10.60
N GLU A 143 2.82 3.53 -9.90
CA GLU A 143 1.66 2.65 -9.78
C GLU A 143 0.52 3.34 -9.03
N ALA A 144 0.81 3.96 -7.88
CA ALA A 144 -0.19 4.69 -7.11
C ALA A 144 -0.78 5.89 -7.91
N PHE A 145 0.06 6.58 -8.68
CA PHE A 145 -0.38 7.62 -9.62
C PHE A 145 -1.29 7.04 -10.71
N ASP A 146 -0.89 5.97 -11.37
CA ASP A 146 -1.63 5.38 -12.47
C ASP A 146 -2.99 4.82 -12.00
N MET A 147 -2.99 4.09 -10.89
CA MET A 147 -4.17 3.38 -10.39
C MET A 147 -5.16 4.28 -9.66
N LEU A 148 -4.69 5.29 -8.93
CA LEU A 148 -5.51 6.12 -8.04
C LEU A 148 -5.47 7.62 -8.36
N GLY A 149 -4.50 8.06 -9.16
CA GLY A 149 -4.30 9.48 -9.47
C GLY A 149 -3.64 10.27 -8.35
N MET A 150 -2.88 9.60 -7.46
CA MET A 150 -2.08 10.26 -6.44
C MET A 150 -0.85 10.89 -7.08
N ILE A 151 -0.59 12.15 -6.78
CA ILE A 151 0.56 12.90 -7.30
C ILE A 151 1.67 12.88 -6.26
N PHE A 152 2.90 12.60 -6.71
CA PHE A 152 4.10 12.61 -5.86
C PHE A 152 5.01 13.77 -6.27
N ASP A 153 5.01 14.82 -5.46
CA ASP A 153 5.84 16.01 -5.73
C ASP A 153 7.32 15.68 -5.54
N GLY A 154 8.14 16.17 -6.48
CA GLY A 154 9.56 15.83 -6.53
C GLY A 154 9.89 14.48 -7.16
N HIS A 155 8.92 13.75 -7.71
CA HIS A 155 9.18 12.55 -8.49
C HIS A 155 9.81 12.89 -9.84
N VAL A 156 10.89 12.19 -10.20
CA VAL A 156 11.70 12.55 -11.41
C VAL A 156 11.00 12.25 -12.74
N ASP A 157 10.08 11.29 -12.79
CA ASP A 157 9.37 10.85 -14.01
C ASP A 157 8.04 10.22 -13.67
N LEU A 158 7.07 11.02 -13.23
CA LEU A 158 5.74 10.56 -12.84
C LEU A 158 4.86 10.38 -14.08
N ARG A 159 4.77 9.15 -14.54
CA ARG A 159 3.96 8.74 -15.70
C ARG A 159 3.31 7.39 -15.46
N ARG A 160 2.26 7.08 -16.21
CA ARG A 160 1.57 5.78 -16.12
C ARG A 160 2.52 4.61 -16.35
N ILE A 161 2.25 3.46 -15.72
CA ILE A 161 3.09 2.27 -15.77
C ILE A 161 2.31 1.00 -16.13
N LEU A 162 1.06 0.87 -15.72
CA LEU A 162 0.25 -0.33 -15.90
C LEU A 162 -0.84 -0.16 -16.96
N THR A 163 -1.43 1.03 -17.08
CA THR A 163 -2.47 1.31 -18.07
C THR A 163 -1.89 1.72 -19.41
N ASP A 164 -2.71 1.57 -20.48
CA ASP A 164 -2.35 2.00 -21.84
C ASP A 164 -2.14 3.51 -21.94
N TYR A 165 -1.38 3.96 -22.94
CA TYR A 165 -1.11 5.39 -23.16
C TYR A 165 -2.34 6.27 -23.34
N GLY A 166 -3.42 5.72 -23.88
CA GLY A 166 -4.69 6.42 -24.07
C GLY A 166 -5.74 6.17 -23.00
N PHE A 167 -5.39 5.48 -21.91
CA PHE A 167 -6.34 5.14 -20.86
C PHE A 167 -6.81 6.38 -20.10
N ILE A 168 -8.14 6.52 -19.95
CA ILE A 168 -8.77 7.65 -19.26
C ILE A 168 -9.31 7.18 -17.91
N GLY A 169 -8.90 7.86 -16.84
CA GLY A 169 -9.31 7.58 -15.48
C GLY A 169 -8.28 6.77 -14.68
N HIS A 170 -8.70 6.31 -13.50
CA HIS A 170 -7.86 5.60 -12.52
C HIS A 170 -8.62 4.35 -12.04
N PRO A 171 -8.23 3.16 -12.52
CA PRO A 171 -9.07 1.96 -12.42
C PRO A 171 -9.20 1.38 -11.01
N MET A 172 -8.35 1.78 -10.05
CA MET A 172 -8.44 1.32 -8.68
C MET A 172 -9.24 2.25 -7.76
N ARG A 173 -9.70 3.39 -8.27
CA ARG A 173 -10.66 4.23 -7.53
C ARG A 173 -11.97 3.49 -7.34
N LYS A 174 -12.57 3.61 -6.18
CA LYS A 174 -13.83 2.91 -5.84
C LYS A 174 -15.03 3.38 -6.65
N ASP A 175 -14.97 4.59 -7.20
CA ASP A 175 -15.96 5.17 -8.09
C ASP A 175 -15.73 4.82 -9.57
N PHE A 176 -14.62 4.16 -9.92
CA PHE A 176 -14.36 3.68 -11.28
C PHE A 176 -15.15 2.38 -11.54
N PRO A 177 -15.92 2.28 -12.66
CA PRO A 177 -16.69 1.08 -12.94
C PRO A 177 -15.80 -0.13 -13.21
N VAL A 178 -16.16 -1.30 -12.68
CA VAL A 178 -15.39 -2.54 -12.82
C VAL A 178 -15.18 -2.95 -14.28
N SER A 179 -16.18 -2.73 -15.14
CA SER A 179 -16.10 -3.00 -16.59
C SER A 179 -15.36 -1.92 -17.38
N GLY A 180 -14.99 -0.79 -16.73
CA GLY A 180 -14.40 0.36 -17.41
C GLY A 180 -15.41 1.14 -18.26
N HIS A 181 -14.91 2.10 -19.04
CA HIS A 181 -15.71 2.92 -19.95
C HIS A 181 -15.53 2.52 -21.41
N VAL A 182 -14.40 1.90 -21.72
CA VAL A 182 -13.94 1.57 -23.06
C VAL A 182 -13.39 0.14 -23.08
N GLU A 183 -13.73 -0.60 -24.13
CA GLU A 183 -13.16 -1.92 -24.39
C GLU A 183 -12.38 -1.94 -25.70
N MET A 184 -11.41 -2.82 -25.80
CA MET A 184 -10.65 -3.07 -27.02
C MET A 184 -11.25 -4.26 -27.77
N ARG A 185 -11.50 -4.10 -29.06
CA ARG A 185 -11.99 -5.14 -29.94
C ARG A 185 -11.20 -5.20 -31.23
N TYR A 186 -10.96 -6.40 -31.74
CA TYR A 186 -10.40 -6.57 -33.06
C TYR A 186 -11.49 -6.36 -34.14
N ASP A 187 -11.23 -5.39 -35.02
CA ASP A 187 -12.05 -5.12 -36.18
C ASP A 187 -11.47 -5.86 -37.40
N ALA A 188 -12.21 -6.89 -37.89
CA ALA A 188 -11.75 -7.73 -38.99
C ALA A 188 -11.72 -7.01 -40.34
N GLU A 189 -12.57 -6.00 -40.52
CA GLU A 189 -12.64 -5.21 -41.78
C GLU A 189 -11.44 -4.25 -41.83
N LYS A 190 -11.18 -3.56 -40.75
CA LYS A 190 -10.05 -2.63 -40.60
C LYS A 190 -8.72 -3.33 -40.31
N LYS A 191 -8.74 -4.63 -40.01
CA LYS A 191 -7.60 -5.47 -39.67
C LYS A 191 -6.73 -4.85 -38.52
N ARG A 192 -7.38 -4.24 -37.54
CA ARG A 192 -6.71 -3.60 -36.39
C ARG A 192 -7.57 -3.66 -35.14
N VAL A 193 -6.94 -3.47 -33.99
CA VAL A 193 -7.64 -3.25 -32.71
C VAL A 193 -8.22 -1.84 -32.71
N ILE A 194 -9.48 -1.73 -32.32
CA ILE A 194 -10.19 -0.47 -32.13
C ILE A 194 -10.70 -0.35 -30.69
N TYR A 195 -10.86 0.87 -30.25
CA TYR A 195 -11.52 1.19 -28.99
C TYR A 195 -12.98 1.48 -29.26
N GLN A 196 -13.86 0.91 -28.45
CA GLN A 196 -15.30 1.17 -28.49
C GLN A 196 -15.84 1.32 -27.08
N PRO A 197 -17.03 1.95 -26.90
CA PRO A 197 -17.70 1.95 -25.60
C PRO A 197 -17.92 0.53 -25.10
N VAL A 198 -17.78 0.32 -23.77
CA VAL A 198 -17.93 -1.00 -23.16
C VAL A 198 -19.35 -1.54 -23.39
N SER A 199 -19.43 -2.80 -23.85
CA SER A 199 -20.69 -3.52 -24.06
C SER A 199 -20.99 -4.57 -22.98
N ILE A 200 -20.10 -4.72 -22.01
CA ILE A 200 -20.20 -5.70 -20.92
C ILE A 200 -21.22 -5.22 -19.91
N GLU A 201 -22.31 -5.98 -19.74
CA GLU A 201 -23.26 -5.72 -18.66
C GLU A 201 -22.70 -6.21 -17.33
N PRO A 202 -22.66 -5.35 -16.27
CA PRO A 202 -22.27 -5.77 -14.93
C PRO A 202 -23.18 -6.88 -14.42
N ARG A 203 -22.62 -8.00 -14.00
CA ARG A 203 -23.37 -9.10 -13.38
C ARG A 203 -23.09 -9.10 -11.88
N GLU A 204 -24.11 -8.85 -11.08
CA GLU A 204 -24.10 -9.21 -9.67
C GLU A 204 -24.48 -10.69 -9.55
N ILE A 205 -23.50 -11.57 -9.44
CA ILE A 205 -23.72 -13.02 -9.36
C ILE A 205 -24.15 -13.43 -7.94
N THR A 206 -23.73 -12.69 -6.95
CA THR A 206 -24.06 -12.93 -5.54
C THR A 206 -24.57 -11.64 -4.89
N PRO A 207 -25.76 -11.66 -4.30
CA PRO A 207 -26.23 -10.53 -3.51
C PRO A 207 -25.23 -10.27 -2.38
N ARG A 208 -24.86 -9.03 -2.18
CA ARG A 208 -24.00 -8.62 -1.07
C ARG A 208 -24.73 -8.82 0.22
N ILE A 209 -24.33 -9.80 1.01
CA ILE A 209 -24.87 -10.02 2.35
C ILE A 209 -24.08 -9.12 3.31
N ILE A 210 -24.70 -8.06 3.79
CA ILE A 210 -24.17 -7.27 4.89
C ILE A 210 -24.37 -8.12 6.16
N ARG A 211 -23.27 -8.60 6.74
CA ARG A 211 -23.32 -9.24 8.05
C ARG A 211 -23.38 -8.16 9.11
N GLU A 212 -24.44 -8.13 9.87
CA GLU A 212 -24.52 -7.31 11.06
C GLU A 212 -23.49 -7.81 12.10
N ASP A 213 -22.94 -6.90 12.90
CA ASP A 213 -21.86 -7.20 13.87
C ASP A 213 -22.24 -8.27 14.91
N HIS A 214 -23.53 -8.60 15.02
CA HIS A 214 -24.07 -9.61 15.94
C HIS A 214 -24.68 -10.83 15.24
N TYR A 215 -24.44 -11.01 13.95
CA TYR A 215 -24.98 -12.17 13.25
C TYR A 215 -24.28 -13.46 13.73
N GLY A 216 -25.05 -14.31 14.39
CA GLY A 216 -24.55 -15.55 14.98
C GLY A 216 -23.97 -15.39 16.38
N GLY A 217 -24.20 -14.27 17.05
CA GLY A 217 -23.90 -14.11 18.46
C GLY A 217 -24.71 -15.10 19.30
N LEU A 218 -24.06 -16.18 19.71
CA LEU A 218 -24.55 -17.02 20.77
C LEU A 218 -24.39 -16.24 22.08
N HIS A 219 -25.47 -16.10 22.78
CA HIS A 219 -25.58 -15.50 24.12
C HIS A 219 -24.71 -16.21 25.15
#